data_f8ca2b8ec1b4156f2c6d80d0b52339c0
#
_entry.id   f8ca2b8ec1b4156f2c6d80d0b52339c0
#
_cell.length_a   1.000
_cell.length_b   1.000
_cell.length_c   1.000
_cell.angle_alpha   90.00
_cell.angle_beta   90.00
_cell.angle_gamma   90.00
#
_symmetry.space_group_name_H-M   'P 1'
#
loop_
_entity.id
_entity.type
_entity.pdbx_description
1 polymer ?
#
loop_
_entity_poly.entity_id
_entity_poly.type
_entity_poly.pdbx_seq_one_letter_code
_entity_poly.pdbx_strand_id
1 'polypeptide(L)'
;ERMSSNLQLRHQVIKTMRRFLEDRHDFIEIETPILTRSTPEGARDFILPSRVNLGEWFALPQSPQLFKQLLMVSGCDRYYQIARCFRDEDLRADRQPEFTQLDMEMSFMSQEEIINLNEELIWQIFKEIKGVELPRPFPRLTYAEAMDSYGSDKPDTRFDLKLVNVSDLFKDSQFKVFSGAIASGGIVKVLPIPGGNATISNVRIKPGGNLFKEATEAGAKGLAYIRVLENNELETIGAIKDSLSEDNKQQLLTKTDAKPGDLLLFGAGDAAIVNKTLDRLRLVIGRELGLIDDDRVNLLWVTDFPMFEWNADEKRLEALHHPFTAPHPDDINDLPNARAQAYDIIFNGTEIGGGSVRIYQREIQEQVFSTIGLSPEEANDKFGFLLEAFEYGTPPHGGIAYGLDRLVMLLAGENSIRDVIAFP
;
A
#
# COMPACT_ATOMS: atom_id res chain seq x y z
N GLU A 1 -5.90 8.88 32.03
CA GLU A 1 -6.25 10.08 31.23
C GLU A 1 -6.04 9.86 29.72
N ARG A 2 -4.82 9.49 29.24
CA ARG A 2 -4.50 9.28 27.80
C ARG A 2 -5.45 8.26 27.13
N MET A 3 -5.57 7.04 27.65
CA MET A 3 -6.46 6.02 27.11
C MET A 3 -7.94 6.50 27.07
N SER A 4 -8.40 7.18 28.12
CA SER A 4 -9.77 7.73 28.13
C SER A 4 -10.00 8.77 27.03
N SER A 5 -9.03 9.66 26.79
CA SER A 5 -9.06 10.62 25.67
C SER A 5 -9.09 9.92 24.32
N ASN A 6 -8.27 8.89 24.15
CA ASN A 6 -8.20 8.13 22.89
C ASN A 6 -9.52 7.39 22.60
N LEU A 7 -10.15 6.83 23.62
CA LEU A 7 -11.46 6.18 23.47
C LEU A 7 -12.59 7.18 23.17
N GLN A 8 -12.52 8.38 23.75
CA GLN A 8 -13.45 9.47 23.39
C GLN A 8 -13.24 9.94 21.96
N LEU A 9 -11.98 10.10 21.52
CA LEU A 9 -11.64 10.42 20.14
C LEU A 9 -12.19 9.37 19.17
N ARG A 10 -11.97 8.08 19.47
CA ARG A 10 -12.51 6.96 18.70
C ARG A 10 -14.04 7.05 18.57
N HIS A 11 -14.72 7.29 19.67
CA HIS A 11 -16.18 7.47 19.68
C HIS A 11 -16.61 8.63 18.77
N GLN A 12 -15.94 9.77 18.85
CA GLN A 12 -16.25 10.95 18.01
C GLN A 12 -16.02 10.66 16.53
N VAL A 13 -14.91 10.00 16.17
CA VAL A 13 -14.62 9.60 14.79
C VAL A 13 -15.74 8.71 14.23
N ILE A 14 -16.12 7.66 14.95
CA ILE A 14 -17.21 6.75 14.54
C ILE A 14 -18.53 7.51 14.40
N LYS A 15 -18.83 8.39 15.34
CA LYS A 15 -20.06 9.21 15.29
C LYS A 15 -20.09 10.13 14.06
N THR A 16 -18.96 10.75 13.72
CA THR A 16 -18.84 11.59 12.52
C THR A 16 -19.01 10.75 11.25
N MET A 17 -18.42 9.54 11.19
CA MET A 17 -18.57 8.63 10.07
C MET A 17 -20.04 8.24 9.84
N ARG A 18 -20.74 7.81 10.90
CA ARG A 18 -22.16 7.44 10.80
C ARG A 18 -23.02 8.60 10.30
N ARG A 19 -22.91 9.77 10.92
CA ARG A 19 -23.67 10.97 10.50
C ARG A 19 -23.39 11.39 9.07
N PHE A 20 -22.13 11.31 8.63
CA PHE A 20 -21.77 11.62 7.27
C PHE A 20 -22.41 10.65 6.27
N LEU A 21 -22.31 9.35 6.53
CA LEU A 21 -22.80 8.31 5.64
C LEU A 21 -24.34 8.24 5.62
N GLU A 22 -24.98 8.30 6.78
CA GLU A 22 -26.45 8.17 6.88
C GLU A 22 -27.16 9.47 6.51
N ASP A 23 -26.79 10.60 7.13
CA ASP A 23 -27.54 11.85 7.02
C ASP A 23 -27.35 12.56 5.67
N ARG A 24 -26.23 12.29 4.96
CA ARG A 24 -25.88 13.01 3.73
C ARG A 24 -25.81 12.13 2.48
N HIS A 25 -25.58 10.84 2.66
CA HIS A 25 -25.29 9.96 1.53
C HIS A 25 -26.17 8.70 1.46
N ASP A 26 -27.18 8.61 2.31
CA ASP A 26 -28.20 7.53 2.30
C ASP A 26 -27.61 6.11 2.44
N PHE A 27 -26.48 5.97 3.14
CA PHE A 27 -25.94 4.65 3.48
C PHE A 27 -26.73 3.99 4.59
N ILE A 28 -26.80 2.66 4.53
CA ILE A 28 -27.47 1.83 5.53
C ILE A 28 -26.42 1.01 6.27
N GLU A 29 -26.42 1.09 7.60
CA GLU A 29 -25.58 0.23 8.45
C GLU A 29 -26.20 -1.16 8.53
N ILE A 30 -25.48 -2.18 8.03
CA ILE A 30 -25.94 -3.57 8.02
C ILE A 30 -24.89 -4.46 8.67
N GLU A 31 -25.28 -5.21 9.70
CA GLU A 31 -24.43 -6.21 10.33
C GLU A 31 -24.34 -7.47 9.47
N THR A 32 -23.16 -8.03 9.34
CA THR A 32 -22.90 -9.29 8.64
C THR A 32 -22.47 -10.38 9.62
N PRO A 33 -22.63 -11.66 9.28
CA PRO A 33 -22.27 -12.77 10.18
C PRO A 33 -20.79 -12.75 10.58
N ILE A 34 -20.52 -13.07 11.85
CA ILE A 34 -19.16 -13.35 12.35
C ILE A 34 -18.83 -14.84 12.27
N LEU A 35 -19.80 -15.74 12.45
CA LEU A 35 -19.63 -17.15 12.17
C LEU A 35 -19.95 -17.40 10.70
N THR A 36 -18.93 -17.65 9.90
CA THR A 36 -19.07 -17.74 8.46
C THR A 36 -18.29 -18.95 7.90
N ARG A 37 -18.31 -19.11 6.60
CA ARG A 37 -17.47 -20.06 5.86
C ARG A 37 -16.09 -19.43 5.64
N SER A 38 -15.04 -20.26 5.61
CA SER A 38 -13.70 -19.84 5.22
C SER A 38 -13.72 -19.27 3.79
N THR A 39 -13.13 -18.09 3.62
CA THR A 39 -12.97 -17.44 2.32
C THR A 39 -11.52 -16.98 2.19
N PRO A 40 -10.78 -17.41 1.15
CA PRO A 40 -9.39 -17.00 0.97
C PRO A 40 -9.30 -15.53 0.54
N GLU A 41 -8.94 -14.66 1.48
CA GLU A 41 -8.76 -13.22 1.28
C GLU A 41 -7.29 -12.76 1.52
N GLY A 42 -6.33 -13.69 1.46
CA GLY A 42 -4.90 -13.40 1.59
C GLY A 42 -4.28 -13.69 2.96
N ALA A 43 -5.01 -13.52 4.07
CA ALA A 43 -4.56 -13.90 5.40
C ALA A 43 -5.03 -15.33 5.77
N ARG A 44 -4.54 -15.85 6.89
CA ARG A 44 -5.07 -17.10 7.46
C ARG A 44 -6.35 -16.82 8.26
N ASP A 45 -7.30 -17.75 8.17
CA ASP A 45 -8.55 -17.68 8.92
C ASP A 45 -8.38 -18.25 10.33
N PHE A 46 -9.06 -17.65 11.31
CA PHE A 46 -9.37 -18.32 12.56
C PHE A 46 -10.56 -19.27 12.34
N ILE A 47 -10.40 -20.55 12.67
CA ILE A 47 -11.42 -21.57 12.51
C ILE A 47 -11.94 -22.06 13.87
N LEU A 48 -13.25 -22.37 13.92
CA LEU A 48 -13.96 -22.84 15.11
C LEU A 48 -14.71 -24.13 14.78
N PRO A 49 -14.52 -25.23 15.52
CA PRO A 49 -15.26 -26.47 15.28
C PRO A 49 -16.75 -26.31 15.61
N SER A 50 -17.61 -26.84 14.74
CA SER A 50 -19.04 -26.92 15.01
C SER A 50 -19.32 -28.04 16.03
N ARG A 51 -19.98 -27.70 17.13
CA ARG A 51 -20.43 -28.68 18.10
C ARG A 51 -21.67 -29.47 17.62
N VAL A 52 -22.48 -28.82 16.79
CA VAL A 52 -23.73 -29.41 16.28
C VAL A 52 -23.49 -30.30 15.07
N ASN A 53 -22.64 -29.85 14.16
CA ASN A 53 -22.29 -30.59 12.95
C ASN A 53 -20.85 -31.13 13.09
N LEU A 54 -20.73 -32.38 13.46
CA LEU A 54 -19.41 -33.02 13.65
C LEU A 54 -18.64 -33.07 12.34
N GLY A 55 -17.39 -32.59 12.37
CA GLY A 55 -16.52 -32.53 11.21
C GLY A 55 -16.65 -31.25 10.37
N GLU A 56 -17.55 -30.34 10.74
CA GLU A 56 -17.69 -29.03 10.12
C GLU A 56 -17.07 -27.91 10.98
N TRP A 57 -16.69 -26.82 10.33
CA TRP A 57 -15.98 -25.71 10.93
C TRP A 57 -16.59 -24.37 10.49
N PHE A 58 -16.65 -23.44 11.41
CA PHE A 58 -16.84 -22.02 11.08
C PHE A 58 -15.50 -21.35 10.93
N ALA A 59 -15.46 -20.27 10.14
CA ALA A 59 -14.37 -19.32 10.11
C ALA A 59 -14.81 -17.96 10.63
N LEU A 60 -13.89 -17.21 11.23
CA LEU A 60 -14.10 -15.79 11.54
C LEU A 60 -13.76 -14.96 10.31
N PRO A 61 -14.54 -13.91 9.97
CA PRO A 61 -14.38 -13.16 8.73
C PRO A 61 -13.13 -12.29 8.76
N GLN A 62 -12.36 -12.32 7.69
CA GLN A 62 -11.25 -11.39 7.48
C GLN A 62 -11.74 -9.99 7.11
N SER A 63 -12.87 -9.92 6.42
CA SER A 63 -13.65 -8.74 6.09
C SER A 63 -15.06 -9.15 5.65
N PRO A 64 -16.03 -8.24 5.56
CA PRO A 64 -17.37 -8.52 5.01
C PRO A 64 -17.44 -8.61 3.48
N GLN A 65 -16.33 -8.82 2.76
CA GLN A 65 -16.23 -8.64 1.31
C GLN A 65 -17.31 -9.35 0.50
N LEU A 66 -17.57 -10.62 0.74
CA LEU A 66 -18.58 -11.37 -0.02
C LEU A 66 -19.99 -10.96 0.33
N PHE A 67 -20.26 -10.68 1.59
CA PHE A 67 -21.59 -10.26 2.05
C PHE A 67 -21.98 -8.90 1.47
N LYS A 68 -21.07 -7.93 1.45
CA LYS A 68 -21.38 -6.61 0.91
C LYS A 68 -21.62 -6.64 -0.61
N GLN A 69 -20.93 -7.49 -1.36
CA GLN A 69 -21.21 -7.70 -2.78
C GLN A 69 -22.60 -8.33 -2.99
N LEU A 70 -22.99 -9.31 -2.17
CA LEU A 70 -24.34 -9.88 -2.20
C LEU A 70 -25.41 -8.86 -1.85
N LEU A 71 -25.13 -7.91 -0.93
CA LEU A 71 -26.05 -6.81 -0.63
C LEU A 71 -26.27 -5.91 -1.86
N MET A 72 -25.21 -5.64 -2.65
CA MET A 72 -25.37 -4.89 -3.91
C MET A 72 -26.26 -5.65 -4.90
N VAL A 73 -26.06 -6.96 -5.05
CA VAL A 73 -26.93 -7.80 -5.90
C VAL A 73 -28.38 -7.78 -5.42
N SER A 74 -28.59 -7.72 -4.11
CA SER A 74 -29.94 -7.68 -3.52
C SER A 74 -30.63 -6.32 -3.61
N GLY A 75 -30.00 -5.30 -4.18
CA GLY A 75 -30.54 -3.95 -4.33
C GLY A 75 -30.26 -3.00 -3.17
N CYS A 76 -29.33 -3.34 -2.28
CA CYS A 76 -28.82 -2.40 -1.29
C CYS A 76 -27.73 -1.53 -1.93
N ASP A 77 -28.09 -0.37 -2.44
CA ASP A 77 -27.18 0.46 -3.23
C ASP A 77 -26.05 1.12 -2.43
N ARG A 78 -26.21 1.28 -1.12
CA ARG A 78 -25.24 1.94 -0.25
C ARG A 78 -25.19 1.28 1.12
N TYR A 79 -24.17 0.52 1.34
CA TYR A 79 -23.91 -0.23 2.57
C TYR A 79 -22.69 0.30 3.29
N TYR A 80 -22.76 0.33 4.62
CA TYR A 80 -21.56 0.40 5.44
C TYR A 80 -21.72 -0.42 6.73
N GLN A 81 -20.60 -0.72 7.39
CA GLN A 81 -20.57 -1.37 8.69
C GLN A 81 -19.29 -0.96 9.45
N ILE A 82 -19.41 -0.75 10.75
CA ILE A 82 -18.27 -0.75 11.66
C ILE A 82 -17.99 -2.20 12.02
N ALA A 83 -17.20 -2.87 11.18
CA ALA A 83 -17.04 -4.32 11.18
C ALA A 83 -15.88 -4.79 12.05
N ARG A 84 -16.11 -5.89 12.81
CA ARG A 84 -15.03 -6.67 13.40
C ARG A 84 -14.45 -7.62 12.37
N CYS A 85 -13.12 -7.59 12.25
CA CYS A 85 -12.34 -8.40 11.32
C CYS A 85 -11.30 -9.20 12.08
N PHE A 86 -10.97 -10.38 11.55
CA PHE A 86 -10.07 -11.34 12.19
C PHE A 86 -9.06 -11.85 11.18
N ARG A 87 -7.76 -11.78 11.51
CA ARG A 87 -6.69 -12.32 10.66
C ARG A 87 -5.63 -12.95 11.54
N ASP A 88 -5.29 -14.20 11.24
CA ASP A 88 -4.21 -14.91 11.93
C ASP A 88 -2.86 -14.52 11.30
N GLU A 89 -2.37 -13.37 11.72
CA GLU A 89 -1.13 -12.74 11.26
C GLU A 89 -0.25 -12.34 12.43
N ASP A 90 1.05 -12.12 12.16
CA ASP A 90 2.00 -11.66 13.15
C ASP A 90 1.63 -10.27 13.72
N LEU A 91 1.79 -10.14 15.02
CA LEU A 91 1.56 -8.88 15.72
C LEU A 91 2.56 -7.81 15.29
N ARG A 92 2.07 -6.60 15.07
CA ARG A 92 2.87 -5.39 14.81
C ARG A 92 2.29 -4.21 15.59
N ALA A 93 2.98 -3.09 15.57
CA ALA A 93 2.47 -1.86 16.18
C ALA A 93 1.11 -1.42 15.61
N ASP A 94 0.90 -1.69 14.31
CA ASP A 94 -0.28 -1.33 13.53
C ASP A 94 -1.16 -2.53 13.12
N ARG A 95 -0.92 -3.74 13.70
CA ARG A 95 -1.66 -4.97 13.39
C ARG A 95 -1.98 -5.77 14.64
N GLN A 96 -3.23 -6.23 14.72
CA GLN A 96 -3.72 -7.20 15.70
C GLN A 96 -4.58 -8.27 15.03
N PRO A 97 -4.72 -9.46 15.64
CA PRO A 97 -5.54 -10.55 15.09
C PRO A 97 -7.02 -10.18 15.00
N GLU A 98 -7.50 -9.34 15.90
CA GLU A 98 -8.86 -8.77 15.94
C GLU A 98 -8.75 -7.25 15.82
N PHE A 99 -9.43 -6.68 14.83
CA PHE A 99 -9.40 -5.24 14.55
C PHE A 99 -10.74 -4.76 13.98
N THR A 100 -10.88 -3.45 13.88
CA THR A 100 -12.12 -2.83 13.39
C THR A 100 -11.89 -2.11 12.07
N GLN A 101 -12.81 -2.31 11.14
CA GLN A 101 -12.87 -1.54 9.88
C GLN A 101 -14.14 -0.69 9.83
N LEU A 102 -14.07 0.50 9.23
CA LEU A 102 -15.22 1.04 8.52
C LEU A 102 -15.22 0.40 7.14
N ASP A 103 -16.18 -0.46 6.89
CA ASP A 103 -16.35 -1.16 5.61
C ASP A 103 -17.52 -0.56 4.83
N MET A 104 -17.33 -0.30 3.54
CA MET A 104 -18.30 0.39 2.68
C MET A 104 -18.40 -0.29 1.32
N GLU A 105 -19.60 -0.35 0.77
CA GLU A 105 -19.84 -0.77 -0.62
C GLU A 105 -20.99 0.03 -1.21
N MET A 106 -20.89 0.36 -2.51
CA MET A 106 -21.85 1.20 -3.20
C MET A 106 -22.02 0.81 -4.67
N SER A 107 -23.27 0.80 -5.12
CA SER A 107 -23.63 0.51 -6.49
C SER A 107 -23.65 1.78 -7.34
N PHE A 108 -23.45 1.62 -8.67
CA PHE A 108 -23.56 2.66 -9.68
C PHE A 108 -22.65 3.88 -9.51
N MET A 109 -21.52 3.68 -8.84
CA MET A 109 -20.49 4.71 -8.68
C MET A 109 -19.20 4.28 -9.36
N SER A 110 -18.60 5.20 -10.09
CA SER A 110 -17.26 5.05 -10.67
C SER A 110 -16.18 5.15 -9.61
N GLN A 111 -14.96 4.73 -9.94
CA GLN A 111 -13.79 4.90 -9.07
C GLN A 111 -13.63 6.35 -8.59
N GLU A 112 -13.79 7.32 -9.49
CA GLU A 112 -13.69 8.74 -9.18
C GLU A 112 -14.75 9.21 -8.18
N GLU A 113 -15.99 8.79 -8.34
CA GLU A 113 -17.07 9.15 -7.42
C GLU A 113 -16.85 8.53 -6.04
N ILE A 114 -16.36 7.29 -5.97
CA ILE A 114 -15.99 6.64 -4.70
C ILE A 114 -14.85 7.40 -4.02
N ILE A 115 -13.79 7.75 -4.75
CA ILE A 115 -12.67 8.52 -4.23
C ILE A 115 -13.15 9.88 -3.71
N ASN A 116 -13.95 10.61 -4.47
CA ASN A 116 -14.45 11.93 -4.10
C ASN A 116 -15.33 11.90 -2.84
N LEU A 117 -16.21 10.90 -2.71
CA LEU A 117 -17.02 10.69 -1.50
C LEU A 117 -16.13 10.45 -0.28
N ASN A 118 -15.09 9.63 -0.44
CA ASN A 118 -14.17 9.30 0.63
C ASN A 118 -13.24 10.46 1.01
N GLU A 119 -12.85 11.30 0.05
CA GLU A 119 -12.15 12.56 0.35
C GLU A 119 -13.02 13.49 1.21
N GLU A 120 -14.31 13.56 0.91
CA GLU A 120 -15.26 14.36 1.70
C GLU A 120 -15.41 13.80 3.13
N LEU A 121 -15.49 12.47 3.28
CA LEU A 121 -15.55 11.82 4.59
C LEU A 121 -14.30 12.13 5.43
N ILE A 122 -13.10 11.97 4.88
CA ILE A 122 -11.85 12.25 5.59
C ILE A 122 -11.74 13.75 5.91
N TRP A 123 -12.07 14.61 4.97
CA TRP A 123 -12.12 16.07 5.19
C TRP A 123 -13.06 16.41 6.36
N GLN A 124 -14.27 15.82 6.41
CA GLN A 124 -15.23 16.06 7.47
C GLN A 124 -14.70 15.61 8.83
N ILE A 125 -14.03 14.44 8.89
CA ILE A 125 -13.40 13.94 10.12
C ILE A 125 -12.34 14.92 10.62
N PHE A 126 -11.42 15.36 9.76
CA PHE A 126 -10.38 16.30 10.16
C PHE A 126 -10.96 17.65 10.60
N LYS A 127 -11.97 18.16 9.91
CA LYS A 127 -12.64 19.40 10.27
C LYS A 127 -13.33 19.33 11.64
N GLU A 128 -14.10 18.27 11.90
CA GLU A 128 -14.84 18.14 13.17
C GLU A 128 -13.92 17.75 14.35
N ILE A 129 -12.93 16.89 14.13
CA ILE A 129 -12.11 16.31 15.19
C ILE A 129 -10.87 17.15 15.49
N LYS A 130 -10.19 17.63 14.45
CA LYS A 130 -8.92 18.37 14.58
C LYS A 130 -9.08 19.88 14.35
N GLY A 131 -10.23 20.34 13.87
CA GLY A 131 -10.44 21.76 13.49
C GLY A 131 -9.62 22.17 12.26
N VAL A 132 -9.16 21.23 11.44
CA VAL A 132 -8.31 21.46 10.27
C VAL A 132 -9.12 21.25 9.00
N GLU A 133 -9.11 22.25 8.12
CA GLU A 133 -9.66 22.11 6.76
C GLU A 133 -8.55 21.68 5.79
N LEU A 134 -8.64 20.43 5.33
CA LEU A 134 -7.68 19.88 4.39
C LEU A 134 -7.94 20.42 2.97
N PRO A 135 -6.88 20.70 2.19
CA PRO A 135 -7.04 21.03 0.78
C PRO A 135 -7.55 19.81 0.01
N ARG A 136 -8.51 20.02 -0.90
CA ARG A 136 -9.03 18.99 -1.80
C ARG A 136 -8.97 19.47 -3.25
N PRO A 137 -8.82 18.59 -4.27
CA PRO A 137 -8.65 17.14 -4.15
C PRO A 137 -7.30 16.75 -3.53
N PHE A 138 -7.23 15.57 -2.90
CA PHE A 138 -5.96 15.04 -2.41
C PHE A 138 -5.05 14.66 -3.59
N PRO A 139 -3.71 14.82 -3.46
CA PRO A 139 -2.77 14.37 -4.48
C PRO A 139 -2.98 12.90 -4.84
N ARG A 140 -2.69 12.56 -6.09
CA ARG A 140 -2.77 11.20 -6.61
C ARG A 140 -1.46 10.78 -7.23
N LEU A 141 -1.08 9.54 -7.00
CA LEU A 141 0.02 8.85 -7.64
C LEU A 141 -0.50 7.52 -8.19
N THR A 142 -0.04 7.13 -9.34
CA THR A 142 -0.17 5.73 -9.75
C THR A 142 0.79 4.86 -8.91
N TYR A 143 0.49 3.58 -8.77
CA TYR A 143 1.40 2.62 -8.13
C TYR A 143 2.81 2.67 -8.76
N ALA A 144 2.86 2.75 -10.10
CA ALA A 144 4.12 2.84 -10.81
C ALA A 144 4.94 4.10 -10.43
N GLU A 145 4.28 5.26 -10.34
CA GLU A 145 4.92 6.52 -9.92
C GLU A 145 5.37 6.46 -8.45
N ALA A 146 4.54 5.89 -7.57
CA ALA A 146 4.87 5.73 -6.17
C ALA A 146 6.10 4.81 -5.98
N MET A 147 6.11 3.67 -6.66
CA MET A 147 7.25 2.74 -6.63
C MET A 147 8.49 3.31 -7.29
N ASP A 148 8.35 4.05 -8.38
CA ASP A 148 9.51 4.64 -9.06
C ASP A 148 10.15 5.77 -8.24
N SER A 149 9.33 6.69 -7.73
CA SER A 149 9.82 7.89 -7.04
C SER A 149 10.11 7.70 -5.55
N TYR A 150 9.47 6.72 -4.89
CA TYR A 150 9.59 6.55 -3.44
C TYR A 150 9.97 5.12 -3.01
N GLY A 151 9.83 4.13 -3.90
CA GLY A 151 10.10 2.73 -3.58
C GLY A 151 9.04 2.08 -2.67
N SER A 152 7.86 2.69 -2.56
CA SER A 152 6.78 2.26 -1.68
C SER A 152 5.42 2.55 -2.29
N ASP A 153 4.46 1.66 -2.09
CA ASP A 153 3.04 1.83 -2.43
C ASP A 153 2.29 2.75 -1.45
N LYS A 154 2.93 3.12 -0.34
CA LYS A 154 2.42 4.03 0.69
C LYS A 154 3.46 5.10 1.05
N PRO A 155 3.82 5.95 0.09
CA PRO A 155 4.93 6.89 0.27
C PRO A 155 4.59 7.98 1.30
N ASP A 156 5.57 8.30 2.16
CA ASP A 156 5.53 9.50 2.95
C ASP A 156 6.03 10.69 2.10
N THR A 157 5.10 11.53 1.66
CA THR A 157 5.40 12.69 0.82
C THR A 157 5.45 14.01 1.60
N ARG A 158 5.63 13.95 2.94
CA ARG A 158 5.85 15.15 3.75
C ARG A 158 7.17 15.85 3.46
N PHE A 159 8.12 15.13 2.85
CA PHE A 159 9.45 15.63 2.51
C PHE A 159 9.89 15.17 1.12
N ASP A 160 10.77 15.95 0.51
CA ASP A 160 11.17 15.78 -0.90
C ASP A 160 12.54 15.09 -1.03
N LEU A 161 12.58 13.78 -0.83
CA LEU A 161 13.71 12.92 -1.20
C LEU A 161 13.19 11.84 -2.14
N LYS A 162 13.31 12.04 -3.45
CA LYS A 162 12.82 11.09 -4.47
C LYS A 162 13.94 10.19 -4.96
N LEU A 163 13.59 8.95 -5.24
CA LEU A 163 14.46 7.99 -5.91
C LEU A 163 14.56 8.32 -7.40
N VAL A 164 15.68 8.01 -8.00
CA VAL A 164 15.90 8.18 -9.44
C VAL A 164 16.39 6.88 -10.03
N ASN A 165 15.72 6.38 -11.07
CA ASN A 165 16.15 5.20 -11.80
C ASN A 165 17.29 5.59 -12.77
N VAL A 166 18.43 4.95 -12.61
CA VAL A 166 19.66 5.20 -13.39
C VAL A 166 20.18 3.93 -14.09
N SER A 167 19.33 2.91 -14.23
CA SER A 167 19.70 1.62 -14.82
C SER A 167 20.26 1.77 -16.22
N ASP A 168 19.73 2.68 -17.02
CA ASP A 168 20.19 2.95 -18.39
C ASP A 168 21.66 3.42 -18.46
N LEU A 169 22.13 4.16 -17.44
CA LEU A 169 23.50 4.67 -17.37
C LEU A 169 24.54 3.58 -17.05
N PHE A 170 24.10 2.49 -16.43
CA PHE A 170 24.98 1.43 -15.93
C PHE A 170 24.85 0.10 -16.66
N LYS A 171 24.04 0.02 -17.72
CA LYS A 171 23.82 -1.21 -18.49
C LYS A 171 25.11 -1.81 -19.01
N ASP A 172 25.99 -0.98 -19.56
CA ASP A 172 27.28 -1.39 -20.15
C ASP A 172 28.48 -1.08 -19.25
N SER A 173 28.23 -0.80 -17.97
CA SER A 173 29.24 -0.44 -16.98
C SER A 173 30.19 -1.60 -16.69
N GLN A 174 31.48 -1.26 -16.52
CA GLN A 174 32.50 -2.21 -16.05
C GLN A 174 32.33 -2.61 -14.60
N PHE A 175 31.55 -1.86 -13.83
CA PHE A 175 31.20 -2.21 -12.45
C PHE A 175 30.15 -3.33 -12.44
N LYS A 176 30.63 -4.57 -12.32
CA LYS A 176 29.84 -5.79 -12.46
C LYS A 176 28.64 -5.91 -11.53
N VAL A 177 28.67 -5.25 -10.37
CA VAL A 177 27.52 -5.24 -9.43
C VAL A 177 26.32 -4.56 -10.08
N PHE A 178 26.52 -3.45 -10.80
CA PHE A 178 25.42 -2.73 -11.44
C PHE A 178 25.03 -3.36 -12.78
N SER A 179 25.99 -3.57 -13.67
CA SER A 179 25.68 -4.19 -14.97
C SER A 179 25.15 -5.62 -14.84
N GLY A 180 25.64 -6.40 -13.86
CA GLY A 180 25.14 -7.74 -13.57
C GLY A 180 23.72 -7.75 -13.01
N ALA A 181 23.37 -6.79 -12.13
CA ALA A 181 22.01 -6.62 -11.64
C ALA A 181 21.04 -6.36 -12.81
N ILE A 182 21.40 -5.43 -13.71
CA ILE A 182 20.57 -5.09 -14.86
C ILE A 182 20.46 -6.27 -15.83
N ALA A 183 21.56 -6.97 -16.11
CA ALA A 183 21.57 -8.13 -16.99
C ALA A 183 20.69 -9.29 -16.47
N SER A 184 20.49 -9.39 -15.16
CA SER A 184 19.60 -10.36 -14.54
C SER A 184 18.14 -9.88 -14.39
N GLY A 185 17.76 -8.78 -15.04
CA GLY A 185 16.40 -8.22 -14.98
C GLY A 185 16.15 -7.30 -13.80
N GLY A 186 17.17 -7.00 -13.00
CA GLY A 186 17.07 -6.06 -11.89
C GLY A 186 17.24 -4.60 -12.31
N ILE A 187 17.29 -3.72 -11.32
CA ILE A 187 17.39 -2.26 -11.52
C ILE A 187 18.54 -1.66 -10.71
N VAL A 188 18.95 -0.45 -11.12
CA VAL A 188 19.82 0.43 -10.34
C VAL A 188 19.09 1.74 -10.10
N LYS A 189 18.84 2.06 -8.84
CA LYS A 189 18.26 3.34 -8.41
C LYS A 189 19.19 4.07 -7.46
N VAL A 190 19.00 5.36 -7.38
CA VAL A 190 19.77 6.24 -6.51
C VAL A 190 18.81 7.07 -5.63
N LEU A 191 19.21 7.28 -4.39
CA LEU A 191 18.63 8.24 -3.47
C LEU A 191 19.58 9.44 -3.36
N PRO A 192 19.29 10.56 -4.02
CA PRO A 192 20.04 11.80 -3.86
C PRO A 192 19.74 12.44 -2.49
N ILE A 193 20.77 12.86 -1.78
CA ILE A 193 20.67 13.51 -0.47
C ILE A 193 21.36 14.86 -0.56
N PRO A 194 20.59 15.95 -0.70
CA PRO A 194 21.14 17.30 -0.75
C PRO A 194 21.95 17.62 0.51
N GLY A 195 23.18 18.13 0.32
CA GLY A 195 24.08 18.43 1.44
C GLY A 195 24.57 17.22 2.24
N GLY A 196 24.34 16.00 1.76
CA GLY A 196 24.64 14.75 2.44
C GLY A 196 26.14 14.55 2.76
N ASN A 197 27.02 15.22 2.03
CA ASN A 197 28.46 15.16 2.30
C ASN A 197 28.84 15.71 3.68
N ALA A 198 28.14 16.73 4.13
CA ALA A 198 28.39 17.35 5.43
C ALA A 198 27.73 16.58 6.60
N THR A 199 26.64 15.86 6.34
CA THR A 199 25.79 15.28 7.39
C THR A 199 26.00 13.76 7.55
N ILE A 200 26.41 13.06 6.50
CA ILE A 200 26.53 11.61 6.51
C ILE A 200 27.98 11.20 6.23
N SER A 201 28.67 10.66 7.24
CA SER A 201 30.05 10.21 7.11
C SER A 201 30.15 8.85 6.41
N ASN A 202 31.32 8.57 5.79
CA ASN A 202 31.60 7.28 5.14
C ASN A 202 31.50 6.08 6.09
N VAL A 203 31.78 6.26 7.38
CA VAL A 203 31.68 5.19 8.40
C VAL A 203 30.25 4.67 8.50
N ARG A 204 29.26 5.52 8.31
CA ARG A 204 27.85 5.14 8.38
C ARG A 204 27.37 4.31 7.19
N ILE A 205 28.01 4.49 6.02
CA ILE A 205 27.61 3.86 4.74
C ILE A 205 28.38 2.54 4.53
N LYS A 206 29.60 2.42 5.09
CA LYS A 206 30.46 1.23 4.93
C LYS A 206 29.99 0.08 5.81
N PRO A 207 30.43 -1.17 5.55
CA PRO A 207 30.15 -2.32 6.40
C PRO A 207 30.41 -2.02 7.87
N GLY A 208 29.44 -2.31 8.73
CA GLY A 208 29.44 -1.99 10.16
C GLY A 208 28.78 -0.66 10.52
N GLY A 209 28.51 0.21 9.55
CA GLY A 209 27.79 1.45 9.77
C GLY A 209 26.27 1.25 9.89
N ASN A 210 25.58 2.23 10.50
CA ASN A 210 24.15 2.13 10.74
C ASN A 210 23.32 2.13 9.44
N LEU A 211 23.67 2.97 8.45
CA LEU A 211 22.95 2.99 7.17
C LEU A 211 23.19 1.72 6.34
N PHE A 212 24.41 1.15 6.43
CA PHE A 212 24.69 -0.15 5.83
C PHE A 212 23.84 -1.26 6.46
N LYS A 213 23.70 -1.23 7.79
CA LYS A 213 22.86 -2.17 8.53
C LYS A 213 21.39 -2.04 8.12
N GLU A 214 20.85 -0.83 8.06
CA GLU A 214 19.49 -0.56 7.57
C GLU A 214 19.26 -1.14 6.18
N ALA A 215 20.23 -0.93 5.26
CA ALA A 215 20.14 -1.46 3.90
C ALA A 215 20.15 -3.01 3.88
N THR A 216 21.03 -3.64 4.64
CA THR A 216 21.14 -5.12 4.68
C THR A 216 19.96 -5.78 5.36
N GLU A 217 19.39 -5.17 6.39
CA GLU A 217 18.13 -5.63 7.02
C GLU A 217 16.93 -5.52 6.07
N ALA A 218 16.97 -4.57 5.13
CA ALA A 218 15.96 -4.48 4.06
C ALA A 218 16.14 -5.54 2.95
N GLY A 219 17.28 -6.24 2.93
CA GLY A 219 17.61 -7.31 2.00
C GLY A 219 18.72 -6.97 0.99
N ALA A 220 19.30 -5.77 1.03
CA ALA A 220 20.40 -5.41 0.15
C ALA A 220 21.68 -6.18 0.47
N LYS A 221 22.44 -6.54 -0.56
CA LYS A 221 23.75 -7.19 -0.41
C LYS A 221 24.88 -6.21 -0.10
N GLY A 222 24.63 -4.92 -0.27
CA GLY A 222 25.59 -3.84 -0.05
C GLY A 222 24.96 -2.48 -0.31
N LEU A 223 25.71 -1.44 0.01
CA LEU A 223 25.31 -0.04 -0.16
C LEU A 223 26.46 0.69 -0.86
N ALA A 224 26.24 1.11 -2.12
CA ALA A 224 27.19 1.92 -2.84
C ALA A 224 26.86 3.40 -2.73
N TYR A 225 27.87 4.26 -2.89
CA TYR A 225 27.68 5.69 -2.79
C TYR A 225 28.59 6.46 -3.74
N ILE A 226 28.15 7.66 -4.09
CA ILE A 226 28.96 8.69 -4.76
C ILE A 226 28.77 10.00 -4.02
N ARG A 227 29.88 10.70 -3.73
CA ARG A 227 29.88 12.08 -3.23
C ARG A 227 30.19 13.02 -4.38
N VAL A 228 29.38 14.05 -4.51
CA VAL A 228 29.63 15.13 -5.45
C VAL A 228 30.48 16.18 -4.74
N LEU A 229 31.73 16.33 -5.17
CA LEU A 229 32.68 17.30 -4.62
C LEU A 229 32.59 18.64 -5.35
N GLU A 230 33.39 19.61 -4.87
CA GLU A 230 33.60 20.87 -5.56
C GLU A 230 34.04 20.63 -7.03
N ASN A 231 33.64 21.49 -7.94
CA ASN A 231 33.87 21.35 -9.37
C ASN A 231 33.21 20.12 -10.04
N ASN A 232 32.18 19.52 -9.39
CA ASN A 232 31.51 18.31 -9.88
C ASN A 232 32.43 17.07 -9.98
N GLU A 233 33.53 17.04 -9.28
CA GLU A 233 34.31 15.81 -9.13
C GLU A 233 33.55 14.79 -8.28
N LEU A 234 33.77 13.49 -8.56
CA LEU A 234 33.09 12.39 -7.85
C LEU A 234 34.08 11.65 -6.96
N GLU A 235 33.74 11.53 -5.67
CA GLU A 235 34.42 10.63 -4.73
C GLU A 235 33.55 9.39 -4.52
N THR A 236 34.12 8.24 -4.84
CA THR A 236 33.50 6.92 -4.66
C THR A 236 34.58 5.85 -4.61
N ILE A 237 34.18 4.58 -4.50
CA ILE A 237 35.12 3.46 -4.64
C ILE A 237 35.67 3.40 -6.06
N GLY A 238 36.97 3.02 -6.20
CA GLY A 238 37.65 3.02 -7.50
C GLY A 238 36.88 2.29 -8.61
N ALA A 239 36.34 1.13 -8.32
CA ALA A 239 35.59 0.33 -9.29
C ALA A 239 34.36 1.05 -9.89
N ILE A 240 33.70 1.92 -9.14
CA ILE A 240 32.59 2.75 -9.65
C ILE A 240 33.16 3.92 -10.46
N LYS A 241 34.17 4.59 -9.90
CA LYS A 241 34.80 5.74 -10.53
C LYS A 241 35.35 5.39 -11.92
N ASP A 242 36.09 4.27 -12.02
CA ASP A 242 36.70 3.79 -13.27
C ASP A 242 35.68 3.29 -14.31
N SER A 243 34.44 3.02 -13.86
CA SER A 243 33.36 2.53 -14.71
C SER A 243 32.45 3.62 -15.29
N LEU A 244 32.60 4.88 -14.85
CA LEU A 244 31.83 6.02 -15.30
C LEU A 244 32.58 6.79 -16.39
N SER A 245 32.04 6.82 -17.61
CA SER A 245 32.46 7.78 -18.61
C SER A 245 32.08 9.21 -18.20
N GLU A 246 32.76 10.23 -18.77
CA GLU A 246 32.40 11.63 -18.49
C GLU A 246 30.97 11.94 -18.94
N ASP A 247 30.47 11.30 -20.01
CA ASP A 247 29.08 11.44 -20.44
C ASP A 247 28.10 10.84 -19.43
N ASN A 248 28.32 9.61 -18.96
CA ASN A 248 27.50 8.99 -17.94
C ASN A 248 27.53 9.74 -16.60
N LYS A 249 28.67 10.31 -16.25
CA LYS A 249 28.81 11.19 -15.07
C LYS A 249 27.92 12.43 -15.21
N GLN A 250 27.99 13.12 -16.34
CA GLN A 250 27.17 14.30 -16.60
C GLN A 250 25.67 13.96 -16.63
N GLN A 251 25.30 12.85 -17.26
CA GLN A 251 23.93 12.36 -17.28
C GLN A 251 23.43 11.99 -15.87
N LEU A 252 24.26 11.35 -15.04
CA LEU A 252 23.93 11.02 -13.64
C LEU A 252 23.63 12.29 -12.84
N LEU A 253 24.51 13.29 -12.90
CA LEU A 253 24.32 14.56 -12.20
C LEU A 253 23.06 15.29 -12.68
N THR A 254 22.79 15.27 -13.98
CA THR A 254 21.59 15.88 -14.57
C THR A 254 20.31 15.17 -14.14
N LYS A 255 20.27 13.82 -14.21
CA LYS A 255 19.10 13.04 -13.82
C LYS A 255 18.76 13.18 -12.35
N THR A 256 19.77 13.29 -11.50
CA THR A 256 19.61 13.38 -10.04
C THR A 256 19.50 14.80 -9.51
N ASP A 257 19.65 15.82 -10.39
CA ASP A 257 19.82 17.24 -10.00
C ASP A 257 20.88 17.45 -8.90
N ALA A 258 21.88 16.56 -8.88
CA ALA A 258 22.88 16.56 -7.83
C ALA A 258 23.90 17.68 -8.01
N LYS A 259 24.25 18.33 -6.89
CA LYS A 259 25.13 19.50 -6.80
C LYS A 259 26.34 19.19 -5.93
N PRO A 260 27.40 19.99 -6.02
CA PRO A 260 28.50 19.93 -5.06
C PRO A 260 27.99 19.96 -3.62
N GLY A 261 28.45 19.00 -2.82
CA GLY A 261 28.01 18.79 -1.44
C GLY A 261 26.99 17.68 -1.27
N ASP A 262 26.41 17.15 -2.34
CA ASP A 262 25.39 16.10 -2.29
C ASP A 262 26.02 14.70 -2.18
N LEU A 263 25.24 13.80 -1.56
CA LEU A 263 25.54 12.38 -1.46
C LEU A 263 24.50 11.58 -2.27
N LEU A 264 24.96 10.66 -3.08
CA LEU A 264 24.12 9.73 -3.84
C LEU A 264 24.30 8.32 -3.26
N LEU A 265 23.21 7.72 -2.73
CA LEU A 265 23.19 6.33 -2.27
C LEU A 265 22.53 5.44 -3.30
N PHE A 266 23.15 4.31 -3.63
CA PHE A 266 22.70 3.41 -4.68
C PHE A 266 22.18 2.09 -4.13
N GLY A 267 21.05 1.64 -4.69
CA GLY A 267 20.58 0.26 -4.62
C GLY A 267 20.68 -0.39 -5.98
N ALA A 268 21.14 -1.64 -6.03
CA ALA A 268 21.24 -2.42 -7.26
C ALA A 268 20.84 -3.88 -7.01
N GLY A 269 20.00 -4.44 -7.88
CA GLY A 269 19.51 -5.81 -7.76
C GLY A 269 18.04 -5.95 -8.12
N ASP A 270 17.38 -6.92 -7.52
CA ASP A 270 15.93 -7.11 -7.64
C ASP A 270 15.15 -5.83 -7.29
N ALA A 271 14.15 -5.51 -8.10
CA ALA A 271 13.42 -4.24 -7.98
C ALA A 271 12.71 -4.09 -6.61
N ALA A 272 12.13 -5.15 -6.08
CA ALA A 272 11.45 -5.11 -4.79
C ALA A 272 12.44 -4.85 -3.64
N ILE A 273 13.62 -5.49 -3.69
CA ILE A 273 14.68 -5.28 -2.69
C ILE A 273 15.25 -3.86 -2.79
N VAL A 274 15.54 -3.38 -4.01
CA VAL A 274 16.07 -2.02 -4.23
C VAL A 274 15.11 -0.97 -3.72
N ASN A 275 13.84 -1.07 -4.09
CA ASN A 275 12.79 -0.15 -3.66
C ASN A 275 12.64 -0.13 -2.13
N LYS A 276 12.47 -1.30 -1.51
CA LYS A 276 12.36 -1.45 -0.05
C LYS A 276 13.58 -0.89 0.70
N THR A 277 14.77 -1.12 0.16
CA THR A 277 16.02 -0.63 0.77
C THR A 277 16.11 0.89 0.71
N LEU A 278 15.86 1.46 -0.45
CA LEU A 278 15.99 2.91 -0.62
C LEU A 278 14.86 3.69 0.06
N ASP A 279 13.62 3.16 0.11
CA ASP A 279 12.55 3.73 0.92
C ASP A 279 12.91 3.74 2.41
N ARG A 280 13.41 2.62 2.94
CA ARG A 280 13.87 2.55 4.35
C ARG A 280 14.95 3.58 4.64
N LEU A 281 15.98 3.68 3.78
CA LEU A 281 17.04 4.69 3.93
C LEU A 281 16.50 6.11 3.82
N ARG A 282 15.58 6.36 2.90
CA ARG A 282 14.90 7.63 2.72
C ARG A 282 14.22 8.08 4.00
N LEU A 283 13.44 7.20 4.64
CA LEU A 283 12.72 7.50 5.88
C LEU A 283 13.67 7.73 7.07
N VAL A 284 14.70 6.90 7.22
CA VAL A 284 15.71 7.04 8.28
C VAL A 284 16.45 8.38 8.15
N ILE A 285 16.95 8.67 6.94
CA ILE A 285 17.71 9.90 6.67
C ILE A 285 16.80 11.13 6.77
N GLY A 286 15.58 11.06 6.23
CA GLY A 286 14.61 12.15 6.32
C GLY A 286 14.29 12.54 7.77
N ARG A 287 14.16 11.54 8.65
CA ARG A 287 13.94 11.78 10.08
C ARG A 287 15.18 12.35 10.77
N GLU A 288 16.36 11.80 10.51
CA GLU A 288 17.61 12.28 11.11
C GLU A 288 17.98 13.71 10.69
N LEU A 289 17.68 14.08 9.47
CA LEU A 289 17.90 15.42 8.94
C LEU A 289 16.78 16.42 9.30
N GLY A 290 15.76 15.98 10.04
CA GLY A 290 14.63 16.83 10.43
C GLY A 290 13.76 17.29 9.26
N LEU A 291 13.73 16.52 8.16
CA LEU A 291 12.93 16.84 6.98
C LEU A 291 11.46 16.45 7.15
N ILE A 292 11.16 15.55 8.09
CA ILE A 292 9.80 15.07 8.37
C ILE A 292 9.20 15.97 9.45
N ASP A 293 8.19 16.73 9.04
CA ASP A 293 7.36 17.52 9.95
C ASP A 293 6.22 16.64 10.47
N ASP A 294 6.27 16.26 11.74
CA ASP A 294 5.27 15.39 12.36
C ASP A 294 3.92 16.09 12.60
N ASP A 295 3.88 17.42 12.61
CA ASP A 295 2.64 18.20 12.71
C ASP A 295 1.91 18.34 11.36
N ARG A 296 2.61 18.04 10.27
CA ARG A 296 2.04 18.12 8.92
C ARG A 296 1.11 16.95 8.63
N VAL A 297 -0.11 17.26 8.22
CA VAL A 297 -1.07 16.30 7.67
C VAL A 297 -0.87 16.21 6.16
N ASN A 298 -0.51 15.04 5.68
CA ASN A 298 -0.33 14.76 4.27
C ASN A 298 -1.13 13.51 3.87
N LEU A 299 -2.12 13.71 3.03
CA LEU A 299 -2.99 12.67 2.48
C LEU A 299 -2.77 12.59 0.98
N LEU A 300 -2.77 11.38 0.44
CA LEU A 300 -2.72 11.11 -0.99
C LEU A 300 -3.42 9.79 -1.32
N TRP A 301 -3.78 9.63 -2.58
CA TRP A 301 -4.23 8.37 -3.14
C TRP A 301 -3.13 7.71 -3.96
N VAL A 302 -3.06 6.39 -3.85
CA VAL A 302 -2.32 5.55 -4.80
C VAL A 302 -3.34 4.74 -5.59
N THR A 303 -3.21 4.72 -6.91
CA THR A 303 -4.14 4.08 -7.85
C THR A 303 -3.40 3.18 -8.84
N ASP A 304 -4.13 2.50 -9.69
CA ASP A 304 -3.58 1.71 -10.79
C ASP A 304 -2.56 0.64 -10.34
N PHE A 305 -2.90 -0.06 -9.26
CA PHE A 305 -2.11 -1.19 -8.78
C PHE A 305 -2.05 -2.31 -9.83
N PRO A 306 -1.00 -3.14 -9.85
CA PRO A 306 -1.07 -4.41 -10.57
C PRO A 306 -2.23 -5.27 -10.04
N MET A 307 -2.93 -5.98 -10.92
CA MET A 307 -3.95 -6.94 -10.48
C MET A 307 -3.34 -8.12 -9.73
N PHE A 308 -2.18 -8.56 -10.17
CA PHE A 308 -1.53 -9.78 -9.70
C PHE A 308 -0.07 -9.53 -9.34
N GLU A 309 0.43 -10.36 -8.45
CA GLU A 309 1.84 -10.52 -8.15
C GLU A 309 2.26 -11.98 -8.30
N TRP A 310 3.55 -12.21 -8.55
CA TRP A 310 4.09 -13.55 -8.68
C TRP A 310 4.47 -14.11 -7.32
N ASN A 311 3.78 -15.16 -6.88
CA ASN A 311 4.18 -15.93 -5.71
C ASN A 311 5.25 -16.96 -6.11
N ALA A 312 6.50 -16.73 -5.68
CA ALA A 312 7.63 -17.59 -6.01
C ALA A 312 7.58 -18.97 -5.33
N ASP A 313 6.97 -19.05 -4.15
CA ASP A 313 6.85 -20.28 -3.37
C ASP A 313 5.78 -21.21 -3.99
N GLU A 314 4.65 -20.65 -4.37
CA GLU A 314 3.55 -21.39 -5.01
C GLU A 314 3.67 -21.46 -6.53
N LYS A 315 4.59 -20.71 -7.13
CA LYS A 315 4.87 -20.62 -8.58
C LYS A 315 3.63 -20.30 -9.41
N ARG A 316 2.83 -19.36 -8.93
CA ARG A 316 1.61 -18.88 -9.60
C ARG A 316 1.42 -17.39 -9.38
N LEU A 317 0.53 -16.80 -10.17
CA LEU A 317 0.02 -15.45 -9.90
C LEU A 317 -0.98 -15.50 -8.75
N GLU A 318 -0.93 -14.48 -7.91
CA GLU A 318 -1.92 -14.23 -6.86
C GLU A 318 -2.49 -12.82 -7.02
N ALA A 319 -3.74 -12.63 -6.60
CA ALA A 319 -4.33 -11.29 -6.61
C ALA A 319 -3.64 -10.41 -5.56
N LEU A 320 -3.19 -9.24 -5.97
CA LEU A 320 -2.51 -8.30 -5.05
C LEU A 320 -3.45 -7.80 -3.94
N HIS A 321 -4.70 -7.49 -4.28
CA HIS A 321 -5.74 -7.10 -3.32
C HIS A 321 -6.64 -8.30 -2.99
N HIS A 322 -7.59 -8.59 -3.86
CA HIS A 322 -8.46 -9.76 -3.79
C HIS A 322 -9.00 -10.11 -5.19
N PRO A 323 -9.44 -11.36 -5.43
CA PRO A 323 -9.80 -11.82 -6.77
C PRO A 323 -11.10 -11.21 -7.34
N PHE A 324 -11.81 -10.38 -6.57
CA PHE A 324 -13.03 -9.68 -7.00
C PHE A 324 -12.76 -8.27 -7.51
N THR A 325 -11.53 -7.83 -7.50
CA THR A 325 -11.10 -6.51 -8.01
C THR A 325 -11.22 -6.49 -9.53
N ALA A 326 -11.84 -5.44 -10.08
CA ALA A 326 -11.98 -5.27 -11.52
C ALA A 326 -10.65 -4.87 -12.17
N PRO A 327 -10.31 -5.45 -13.33
CA PRO A 327 -9.22 -4.97 -14.15
C PRO A 327 -9.51 -3.57 -14.72
N HIS A 328 -8.45 -2.81 -15.00
CA HIS A 328 -8.60 -1.57 -15.74
C HIS A 328 -9.20 -1.86 -17.13
N PRO A 329 -10.17 -1.07 -17.63
CA PRO A 329 -10.84 -1.35 -18.90
C PRO A 329 -9.89 -1.47 -20.10
N ASP A 330 -8.82 -0.69 -20.11
CA ASP A 330 -7.83 -0.72 -21.20
C ASP A 330 -6.99 -2.00 -21.22
N ASP A 331 -6.90 -2.73 -20.11
CA ASP A 331 -5.99 -3.85 -19.92
C ASP A 331 -6.72 -5.22 -19.94
N ILE A 332 -8.03 -5.23 -20.17
CA ILE A 332 -8.88 -6.42 -20.06
C ILE A 332 -8.45 -7.56 -21.00
N ASN A 333 -7.75 -7.25 -22.08
CA ASN A 333 -7.26 -8.24 -23.05
C ASN A 333 -5.91 -8.87 -22.67
N ASP A 334 -5.27 -8.39 -21.59
CA ASP A 334 -4.00 -8.91 -21.07
C ASP A 334 -4.05 -8.98 -19.54
N LEU A 335 -4.93 -9.81 -19.01
CA LEU A 335 -5.17 -9.91 -17.56
C LEU A 335 -3.92 -10.16 -16.72
N PRO A 336 -2.96 -11.04 -17.11
CA PRO A 336 -1.76 -11.28 -16.32
C PRO A 336 -0.92 -10.02 -16.04
N ASN A 337 -0.98 -9.02 -16.92
CA ASN A 337 -0.26 -7.76 -16.80
C ASN A 337 -1.19 -6.56 -16.52
N ALA A 338 -2.47 -6.81 -16.27
CA ALA A 338 -3.47 -5.76 -16.11
C ALA A 338 -3.23 -4.93 -14.84
N ARG A 339 -3.54 -3.65 -14.94
CA ARG A 339 -3.76 -2.78 -13.78
C ARG A 339 -5.14 -3.08 -13.19
N ALA A 340 -5.25 -2.91 -11.89
CA ALA A 340 -6.49 -3.01 -11.15
C ALA A 340 -7.16 -1.63 -11.04
N GLN A 341 -8.48 -1.60 -11.05
CA GLN A 341 -9.25 -0.43 -10.59
C GLN A 341 -9.26 -0.38 -9.06
N ALA A 342 -8.06 -0.36 -8.46
CA ALA A 342 -7.85 -0.31 -7.02
C ALA A 342 -7.26 1.03 -6.61
N TYR A 343 -7.53 1.41 -5.37
CA TYR A 343 -7.12 2.70 -4.81
C TYR A 343 -6.94 2.59 -3.30
N ASP A 344 -5.79 3.09 -2.82
CA ASP A 344 -5.48 3.18 -1.39
C ASP A 344 -5.31 4.63 -0.98
N ILE A 345 -5.82 4.97 0.20
CA ILE A 345 -5.61 6.28 0.82
C ILE A 345 -4.49 6.19 1.85
N ILE A 346 -3.52 7.07 1.68
CA ILE A 346 -2.30 7.12 2.49
C ILE A 346 -2.32 8.38 3.35
N PHE A 347 -2.07 8.23 4.63
CA PHE A 347 -1.90 9.32 5.59
C PHE A 347 -0.49 9.25 6.19
N ASN A 348 0.35 10.25 5.88
CA ASN A 348 1.72 10.36 6.40
C ASN A 348 2.55 9.08 6.24
N GLY A 349 2.50 8.45 5.06
CA GLY A 349 3.24 7.21 4.79
C GLY A 349 2.60 5.94 5.35
N THR A 350 1.36 6.02 5.83
CA THR A 350 0.60 4.88 6.36
C THR A 350 -0.70 4.73 5.56
N GLU A 351 -0.94 3.55 5.03
CA GLU A 351 -2.23 3.19 4.43
C GLU A 351 -3.31 3.16 5.52
N ILE A 352 -4.32 4.00 5.40
CA ILE A 352 -5.46 4.06 6.31
C ILE A 352 -6.71 3.40 5.76
N GLY A 353 -6.75 3.13 4.46
CA GLY A 353 -7.85 2.44 3.81
C GLY A 353 -7.53 2.09 2.38
N GLY A 354 -8.18 1.06 1.88
CA GLY A 354 -8.03 0.60 0.51
C GLY A 354 -9.32 0.02 -0.05
N GLY A 355 -9.47 0.10 -1.34
CA GLY A 355 -10.66 -0.37 -2.04
C GLY A 355 -10.46 -0.58 -3.52
N SER A 356 -11.53 -0.99 -4.18
CA SER A 356 -11.55 -1.16 -5.63
C SER A 356 -12.97 -1.09 -6.21
N VAL A 357 -13.05 -0.89 -7.49
CA VAL A 357 -14.22 -1.29 -8.28
C VAL A 357 -14.22 -2.81 -8.36
N ARG A 358 -15.41 -3.44 -8.32
CA ARG A 358 -15.55 -4.90 -8.32
C ARG A 358 -15.90 -5.42 -9.69
N ILE A 359 -15.51 -6.66 -9.94
CA ILE A 359 -16.05 -7.43 -11.07
C ILE A 359 -17.52 -7.73 -10.77
N TYR A 360 -18.38 -7.46 -11.72
CA TYR A 360 -19.82 -7.76 -11.65
C TYR A 360 -20.30 -8.64 -12.81
N GLN A 361 -19.41 -8.98 -13.74
CA GLN A 361 -19.67 -9.85 -14.88
C GLN A 361 -19.02 -11.21 -14.63
N ARG A 362 -19.82 -12.25 -14.73
CA ARG A 362 -19.39 -13.63 -14.45
C ARG A 362 -18.22 -14.06 -15.33
N GLU A 363 -18.25 -13.75 -16.60
CA GLU A 363 -17.22 -14.15 -17.56
C GLU A 363 -15.84 -13.57 -17.20
N ILE A 364 -15.81 -12.32 -16.75
CA ILE A 364 -14.56 -11.66 -16.31
C ILE A 364 -14.08 -12.30 -15.00
N GLN A 365 -15.00 -12.60 -14.08
CA GLN A 365 -14.64 -13.23 -12.82
C GLN A 365 -14.04 -14.63 -13.02
N GLU A 366 -14.60 -15.43 -13.93
CA GLU A 366 -14.07 -16.74 -14.27
C GLU A 366 -12.67 -16.65 -14.92
N GLN A 367 -12.44 -15.64 -15.76
CA GLN A 367 -11.12 -15.39 -16.35
C GLN A 367 -10.08 -15.01 -15.28
N VAL A 368 -10.45 -14.17 -14.32
CA VAL A 368 -9.57 -13.79 -13.20
C VAL A 368 -9.25 -15.01 -12.34
N PHE A 369 -10.23 -15.84 -11.99
CA PHE A 369 -9.99 -17.08 -11.24
C PHE A 369 -9.06 -18.03 -12.00
N SER A 370 -9.25 -18.20 -13.30
CA SER A 370 -8.36 -19.00 -14.14
C SER A 370 -6.92 -18.45 -14.14
N THR A 371 -6.77 -17.12 -14.19
CA THR A 371 -5.44 -16.47 -14.20
C THR A 371 -4.65 -16.72 -12.92
N ILE A 372 -5.32 -16.81 -11.76
CA ILE A 372 -4.68 -17.16 -10.48
C ILE A 372 -4.63 -18.68 -10.22
N GLY A 373 -4.97 -19.49 -11.23
CA GLY A 373 -4.83 -20.95 -11.18
C GLY A 373 -5.95 -21.70 -10.48
N LEU A 374 -7.13 -21.09 -10.27
CA LEU A 374 -8.31 -21.79 -9.78
C LEU A 374 -9.02 -22.52 -10.93
N SER A 375 -9.24 -23.82 -10.76
CA SER A 375 -10.09 -24.58 -11.68
C SER A 375 -11.57 -24.15 -11.57
N PRO A 376 -12.41 -24.38 -12.59
CA PRO A 376 -13.84 -24.10 -12.51
C PRO A 376 -14.53 -24.79 -11.33
N GLU A 377 -14.12 -26.01 -10.99
CA GLU A 377 -14.64 -26.78 -9.86
C GLU A 377 -14.28 -26.11 -8.55
N GLU A 378 -13.01 -25.73 -8.36
CA GLU A 378 -12.53 -25.04 -7.15
C GLU A 378 -13.17 -23.66 -7.00
N ALA A 379 -13.31 -22.90 -8.09
CA ALA A 379 -13.98 -21.61 -8.09
C ALA A 379 -15.45 -21.74 -7.68
N ASN A 380 -16.15 -22.74 -8.21
CA ASN A 380 -17.54 -23.02 -7.85
C ASN A 380 -17.69 -23.49 -6.40
N ASP A 381 -16.76 -24.29 -5.91
CA ASP A 381 -16.78 -24.79 -4.53
C ASP A 381 -16.58 -23.68 -3.51
N LYS A 382 -15.68 -22.74 -3.81
CA LYS A 382 -15.36 -21.61 -2.93
C LYS A 382 -16.32 -20.44 -3.08
N PHE A 383 -16.72 -20.09 -4.30
CA PHE A 383 -17.41 -18.85 -4.65
C PHE A 383 -18.68 -19.06 -5.50
N GLY A 384 -19.16 -20.31 -5.62
CA GLY A 384 -20.31 -20.65 -6.46
C GLY A 384 -21.55 -19.81 -6.15
N PHE A 385 -21.80 -19.53 -4.87
CA PHE A 385 -22.92 -18.68 -4.44
C PHE A 385 -22.80 -17.23 -4.93
N LEU A 386 -21.58 -16.68 -5.08
CA LEU A 386 -21.36 -15.35 -5.63
C LEU A 386 -21.52 -15.37 -7.16
N LEU A 387 -20.95 -16.39 -7.82
CA LEU A 387 -21.11 -16.58 -9.28
C LEU A 387 -22.56 -16.78 -9.66
N GLU A 388 -23.33 -17.52 -8.86
CA GLU A 388 -24.79 -17.68 -9.06
C GLU A 388 -25.51 -16.34 -8.86
N ALA A 389 -25.14 -15.56 -7.84
CA ALA A 389 -25.73 -14.25 -7.59
C ALA A 389 -25.55 -13.30 -8.78
N PHE A 390 -24.44 -13.38 -9.50
CA PHE A 390 -24.20 -12.54 -10.68
C PHE A 390 -25.22 -12.76 -11.80
N GLU A 391 -25.85 -13.94 -11.88
CA GLU A 391 -26.90 -14.26 -12.86
C GLU A 391 -28.20 -13.47 -12.62
N TYR A 392 -28.40 -12.91 -11.42
CA TYR A 392 -29.62 -12.15 -11.09
C TYR A 392 -29.52 -10.67 -11.43
N GLY A 393 -28.47 -10.22 -12.12
CA GLY A 393 -28.33 -8.84 -12.58
C GLY A 393 -27.56 -7.96 -11.62
N THR A 394 -26.32 -8.32 -11.36
CA THR A 394 -25.41 -7.56 -10.49
C THR A 394 -25.14 -6.16 -11.03
N PRO A 395 -25.36 -5.09 -10.25
CA PRO A 395 -25.01 -3.75 -10.66
C PRO A 395 -23.48 -3.57 -10.66
N PRO A 396 -22.95 -2.63 -11.46
CA PRO A 396 -21.58 -2.17 -11.25
C PRO A 396 -21.46 -1.59 -9.84
N HIS A 397 -20.43 -1.99 -9.09
CA HIS A 397 -20.25 -1.59 -7.70
C HIS A 397 -18.76 -1.53 -7.32
N GLY A 398 -18.49 -0.85 -6.24
CA GLY A 398 -17.17 -0.74 -5.67
C GLY A 398 -17.25 -0.34 -4.20
N GLY A 399 -16.13 -0.40 -3.51
CA GLY A 399 -16.10 -0.11 -2.10
C GLY A 399 -14.71 0.16 -1.56
N ILE A 400 -14.67 0.50 -0.29
CA ILE A 400 -13.44 0.78 0.45
C ILE A 400 -13.59 0.31 1.89
N ALA A 401 -12.49 -0.11 2.48
CA ALA A 401 -12.42 -0.41 3.91
C ALA A 401 -11.32 0.43 4.57
N TYR A 402 -11.67 1.12 5.65
CA TYR A 402 -10.71 1.86 6.47
C TYR A 402 -10.32 1.03 7.69
N GLY A 403 -9.03 0.93 7.97
CA GLY A 403 -8.53 0.45 9.25
C GLY A 403 -8.84 1.48 10.34
N LEU A 404 -9.99 1.33 11.02
CA LEU A 404 -10.45 2.31 12.00
C LEU A 404 -9.44 2.52 13.14
N ASP A 405 -8.86 1.43 13.62
CA ASP A 405 -7.86 1.48 14.69
C ASP A 405 -6.62 2.29 14.27
N ARG A 406 -6.18 2.08 13.04
CA ARG A 406 -5.02 2.80 12.44
C ARG A 406 -5.33 4.28 12.23
N LEU A 407 -6.50 4.60 11.70
CA LEU A 407 -6.93 6.00 11.52
C LEU A 407 -7.00 6.73 12.86
N VAL A 408 -7.61 6.12 13.88
CA VAL A 408 -7.71 6.72 15.22
C VAL A 408 -6.35 6.86 15.87
N MET A 409 -5.46 5.87 15.71
CA MET A 409 -4.06 5.92 16.18
C MET A 409 -3.33 7.16 15.63
N LEU A 410 -3.40 7.37 14.32
CA LEU A 410 -2.78 8.52 13.66
C LEU A 410 -3.40 9.85 14.08
N LEU A 411 -4.72 9.92 14.20
CA LEU A 411 -5.42 11.11 14.69
C LEU A 411 -5.08 11.43 16.15
N ALA A 412 -4.83 10.41 16.97
CA ALA A 412 -4.41 10.57 18.36
C ALA A 412 -2.91 10.93 18.52
N GLY A 413 -2.10 10.80 17.47
CA GLY A 413 -0.65 10.94 17.53
C GLY A 413 0.03 9.79 18.28
N GLU A 414 -0.58 8.60 18.24
CA GLU A 414 -0.06 7.40 18.89
C GLU A 414 0.79 6.54 17.94
N ASN A 415 1.65 5.71 18.52
CA ASN A 415 2.55 4.83 17.75
C ASN A 415 2.09 3.38 17.70
N SER A 416 0.99 3.05 18.37
CA SER A 416 0.44 1.70 18.40
C SER A 416 -1.09 1.73 18.42
N ILE A 417 -1.72 0.84 17.65
CA ILE A 417 -3.19 0.69 17.69
C ILE A 417 -3.71 0.23 19.06
N ARG A 418 -2.86 -0.38 19.89
CA ARG A 418 -3.21 -0.77 21.27
C ARG A 418 -3.57 0.42 22.15
N ASP A 419 -3.02 1.60 21.85
CA ASP A 419 -3.29 2.83 22.60
C ASP A 419 -4.69 3.42 22.31
N VAL A 420 -5.39 2.89 21.30
CA VAL A 420 -6.72 3.36 20.87
C VAL A 420 -7.80 2.25 20.89
N ILE A 421 -7.46 1.08 21.41
CA ILE A 421 -8.35 -0.06 21.60
C ILE A 421 -8.53 -0.28 23.11
N ALA A 422 -9.78 -0.47 23.55
CA ALA A 422 -10.09 -0.57 24.99
C ALA A 422 -9.47 -1.83 25.66
N PHE A 423 -9.45 -2.95 24.94
CA PHE A 423 -8.91 -4.25 25.38
C PHE A 423 -8.10 -4.84 24.21
N PRO A 424 -6.86 -4.42 24.08
CA PRO A 424 -6.01 -4.84 22.97
C PRO A 424 -5.47 -6.26 23.11
#